data_6afdf3be3cc1c808c37d69abf2177915
#
_entry.id   6afdf3be3cc1c808c37d69abf2177915
#
_cell.length_a   1.000
_cell.length_b   1.000
_cell.length_c   1.000
_cell.angle_alpha   90.00
_cell.angle_beta   90.00
_cell.angle_gamma   90.00
#
_symmetry.space_group_name_H-M   'P 1'
#
loop_
_entity.id
_entity.type
_entity.pdbx_description
1 polymer ?
#
loop_
_entity_poly.entity_id
_entity_poly.type
_entity_poly.pdbx_seq_one_letter_code
_entity_poly.pdbx_strand_id
1 'polypeptide(L)'
;MQAQIEKELSANKKNDSSAPLEHVEASKSVERSDFIFWNYDQQFKALTESQRKVVECESLTSPLRVDGAAGTGKTVSLIMRAYRLLKMHHDQGSPFRIIFFAHSESTSLRNKDCFSLYPNSEYYLSPSSEQTILFTTLFAFCREFAHIDRSAVIEDNAADSKTYQ
;
A
#
# COMPACT_ATOMS: atom_id res chain seq x y z
N MET A 1 -43.90 12.85 44.64
CA MET A 1 -42.96 13.04 43.49
C MET A 1 -42.01 11.85 43.25
N GLN A 2 -41.72 11.03 44.27
CA GLN A 2 -40.89 9.82 44.09
C GLN A 2 -41.59 8.61 43.44
N ALA A 3 -42.91 8.48 43.59
CA ALA A 3 -43.66 7.34 43.06
C ALA A 3 -43.91 7.40 41.52
N GLN A 4 -43.66 8.55 40.91
CA GLN A 4 -43.85 8.75 39.47
C GLN A 4 -42.58 8.38 38.68
N ILE A 5 -41.42 8.52 39.33
CA ILE A 5 -40.12 8.18 38.72
C ILE A 5 -39.89 6.66 38.67
N GLU A 6 -40.41 5.92 39.68
CA GLU A 6 -40.31 4.45 39.68
C GLU A 6 -41.21 3.79 38.62
N LYS A 7 -42.30 4.45 38.23
CA LYS A 7 -43.23 3.92 37.22
C LYS A 7 -42.71 4.10 35.79
N GLU A 8 -41.91 5.14 35.54
CA GLU A 8 -41.26 5.34 34.25
C GLU A 8 -40.02 4.45 34.08
N LEU A 9 -39.32 4.12 35.15
CA LEU A 9 -38.18 3.18 35.10
C LEU A 9 -38.61 1.72 34.85
N SER A 10 -39.83 1.35 35.25
CA SER A 10 -40.34 -0.01 35.05
C SER A 10 -40.94 -0.23 33.66
N ALA A 11 -41.34 0.82 32.99
CA ALA A 11 -41.90 0.76 31.62
C ALA A 11 -40.85 0.60 30.51
N ASN A 12 -39.58 0.95 30.79
CA ASN A 12 -38.50 0.91 29.80
C ASN A 12 -37.71 -0.41 29.79
N LYS A 13 -38.16 -1.43 30.57
CA LYS A 13 -37.50 -2.74 30.68
C LYS A 13 -38.15 -3.88 29.89
N LYS A 14 -39.07 -3.57 28.96
CA LYS A 14 -39.83 -4.58 28.21
C LYS A 14 -39.76 -4.43 26.69
N ASN A 15 -38.66 -3.94 26.15
CA ASN A 15 -38.41 -4.01 24.70
C ASN A 15 -36.96 -4.46 24.44
N ASP A 16 -36.57 -5.57 25.07
CA ASP A 16 -35.37 -6.32 24.62
C ASP A 16 -35.86 -7.46 23.71
N SER A 17 -36.23 -7.05 22.49
CA SER A 17 -36.46 -7.96 21.38
C SER A 17 -35.08 -8.33 20.86
N SER A 18 -34.50 -9.39 21.40
CA SER A 18 -33.32 -10.07 20.84
C SER A 18 -33.69 -10.62 19.46
N ALA A 19 -33.45 -9.81 18.43
CA ALA A 19 -33.31 -10.32 17.07
C ALA A 19 -32.11 -11.30 17.05
N PRO A 20 -32.23 -12.48 16.41
CA PRO A 20 -31.10 -13.39 16.29
C PRO A 20 -29.97 -12.63 15.57
N LEU A 21 -28.79 -12.60 16.20
CA LEU A 21 -27.57 -12.20 15.54
C LEU A 21 -27.40 -13.16 14.35
N GLU A 22 -27.67 -12.68 13.13
CA GLU A 22 -27.28 -13.37 11.93
C GLU A 22 -25.77 -13.62 12.07
N HIS A 23 -25.42 -14.88 12.18
CA HIS A 23 -24.05 -15.35 12.02
C HIS A 23 -23.65 -15.02 10.59
N VAL A 24 -23.03 -13.86 10.41
CA VAL A 24 -22.24 -13.58 9.21
C VAL A 24 -21.08 -14.54 9.30
N GLU A 25 -21.15 -15.63 8.52
CA GLU A 25 -20.01 -16.51 8.33
C GLU A 25 -18.86 -15.62 7.91
N ALA A 26 -17.84 -15.52 8.77
CA ALA A 26 -16.60 -14.87 8.46
C ALA A 26 -16.08 -15.54 7.20
N SER A 27 -16.17 -14.86 6.06
CA SER A 27 -15.53 -15.28 4.82
C SER A 27 -14.11 -15.69 5.17
N LYS A 28 -13.74 -16.95 4.80
CA LYS A 28 -12.44 -17.55 5.08
C LYS A 28 -11.38 -16.48 4.97
N SER A 29 -10.74 -16.14 6.09
CA SER A 29 -9.61 -15.23 6.12
C SER A 29 -8.52 -15.87 5.27
N VAL A 30 -8.32 -15.34 4.07
CA VAL A 30 -7.18 -15.69 3.25
C VAL A 30 -5.94 -15.39 4.10
N GLU A 31 -5.13 -16.40 4.36
CA GLU A 31 -3.93 -16.22 5.17
C GLU A 31 -3.08 -15.14 4.53
N ARG A 32 -2.74 -14.10 5.28
CA ARG A 32 -2.00 -12.92 4.79
C ARG A 32 -0.65 -13.28 4.13
N SER A 33 -0.10 -14.46 4.45
CA SER A 33 1.13 -14.98 3.85
C SER A 33 1.00 -15.27 2.36
N ASP A 34 -0.16 -15.74 1.90
CA ASP A 34 -0.34 -16.18 0.52
C ASP A 34 -0.59 -15.02 -0.45
N PHE A 35 -1.12 -13.89 0.06
CA PHE A 35 -1.43 -12.73 -0.75
C PHE A 35 -0.20 -12.12 -1.45
N ILE A 36 0.99 -12.29 -0.90
CA ILE A 36 2.24 -11.78 -1.47
C ILE A 36 2.63 -12.52 -2.76
N PHE A 37 2.20 -13.79 -2.90
CA PHE A 37 2.48 -14.63 -4.06
C PHE A 37 1.40 -14.56 -5.15
N TRP A 38 0.34 -13.80 -4.93
CA TRP A 38 -0.72 -13.64 -5.90
C TRP A 38 -0.27 -12.78 -7.08
N ASN A 39 -0.68 -13.17 -8.29
CA ASN A 39 -0.50 -12.33 -9.46
C ASN A 39 -1.42 -11.10 -9.39
N TYR A 40 -1.21 -10.16 -10.31
CA TYR A 40 -1.96 -8.89 -10.35
C TYR A 40 -3.48 -9.10 -10.33
N ASP A 41 -4.02 -10.01 -11.15
CA ASP A 41 -5.47 -10.20 -11.28
C ASP A 41 -6.10 -10.78 -10.00
N GLN A 42 -5.39 -11.68 -9.33
CA GLN A 42 -5.83 -12.25 -8.04
C GLN A 42 -5.84 -11.17 -6.96
N GLN A 43 -4.78 -10.38 -6.88
CA GLN A 43 -4.69 -9.26 -5.94
C GLN A 43 -5.78 -8.22 -6.24
N PHE A 44 -6.00 -7.86 -7.49
CA PHE A 44 -7.00 -6.86 -7.89
C PHE A 44 -8.42 -7.28 -7.51
N LYS A 45 -8.77 -8.55 -7.66
CA LYS A 45 -10.08 -9.10 -7.26
C LYS A 45 -10.32 -9.02 -5.75
N ALA A 46 -9.25 -9.14 -4.96
CA ALA A 46 -9.32 -9.14 -3.50
C ALA A 46 -9.25 -7.74 -2.88
N LEU A 47 -9.06 -6.67 -3.67
CA LEU A 47 -9.01 -5.30 -3.17
C LEU A 47 -10.35 -4.87 -2.56
N THR A 48 -10.27 -4.17 -1.44
CA THR A 48 -11.40 -3.40 -0.93
C THR A 48 -11.73 -2.23 -1.87
N GLU A 49 -12.92 -1.66 -1.76
CA GLU A 49 -13.33 -0.51 -2.57
C GLU A 49 -12.36 0.68 -2.43
N SER A 50 -11.91 0.97 -1.21
CA SER A 50 -10.94 2.06 -0.96
C SER A 50 -9.60 1.80 -1.62
N GLN A 51 -9.08 0.57 -1.56
CA GLN A 51 -7.84 0.18 -2.22
C GLN A 51 -7.99 0.25 -3.74
N ARG A 52 -9.13 -0.19 -4.28
CA ARG A 52 -9.43 -0.13 -5.72
C ARG A 52 -9.42 1.31 -6.23
N LYS A 53 -10.02 2.26 -5.50
CA LYS A 53 -9.95 3.69 -5.84
C LYS A 53 -8.52 4.22 -5.95
N VAL A 54 -7.60 3.74 -5.09
CA VAL A 54 -6.17 4.09 -5.18
C VAL A 54 -5.55 3.53 -6.45
N VAL A 55 -5.80 2.25 -6.75
CA VAL A 55 -5.22 1.56 -7.93
C VAL A 55 -5.74 2.16 -9.24
N GLU A 56 -7.01 2.51 -9.30
CA GLU A 56 -7.68 3.06 -10.49
C GLU A 56 -7.46 4.57 -10.67
N CYS A 57 -6.87 5.26 -9.70
CA CYS A 57 -6.57 6.68 -9.82
C CYS A 57 -5.48 6.93 -10.87
N GLU A 58 -5.86 7.45 -12.03
CA GLU A 58 -4.95 7.75 -13.16
C GLU A 58 -4.39 9.18 -13.12
N SER A 59 -4.95 10.05 -12.25
CA SER A 59 -4.50 11.44 -12.16
C SER A 59 -3.03 11.53 -11.73
N LEU A 60 -2.24 12.24 -12.52
CA LEU A 60 -0.83 12.58 -12.25
C LEU A 60 -0.65 14.08 -12.01
N THR A 61 -1.71 14.88 -12.15
CA THR A 61 -1.67 16.35 -12.04
C THR A 61 -1.75 16.84 -10.60
N SER A 62 -2.23 16.00 -9.70
CA SER A 62 -2.33 16.32 -8.28
C SER A 62 -1.75 15.19 -7.42
N PRO A 63 -1.12 15.54 -6.28
CA PRO A 63 -0.58 14.53 -5.39
C PRO A 63 -1.69 13.65 -4.80
N LEU A 64 -1.46 12.33 -4.77
CA LEU A 64 -2.32 11.36 -4.11
C LEU A 64 -1.73 11.03 -2.73
N ARG A 65 -2.49 11.28 -1.68
CA ARG A 65 -2.17 10.83 -0.33
C ARG A 65 -3.02 9.62 0.05
N VAL A 66 -2.36 8.57 0.52
CA VAL A 66 -3.03 7.33 0.96
C VAL A 66 -2.81 7.16 2.46
N ASP A 67 -3.87 7.36 3.25
CA ASP A 67 -3.86 7.20 4.69
C ASP A 67 -4.48 5.86 5.12
N GLY A 68 -4.07 5.36 6.27
CA GLY A 68 -4.61 4.13 6.85
C GLY A 68 -3.65 3.50 7.86
N ALA A 69 -4.18 2.64 8.73
CA ALA A 69 -3.40 1.91 9.72
C ALA A 69 -2.33 0.99 9.09
N ALA A 70 -1.37 0.53 9.89
CA ALA A 70 -0.41 -0.48 9.44
C ALA A 70 -1.15 -1.75 8.98
N GLY A 71 -0.66 -2.39 7.92
CA GLY A 71 -1.24 -3.62 7.40
C GLY A 71 -2.51 -3.46 6.56
N THR A 72 -2.99 -2.25 6.27
CA THR A 72 -4.18 -2.00 5.43
C THR A 72 -3.93 -2.10 3.92
N GLY A 73 -2.78 -2.60 3.48
CA GLY A 73 -2.49 -2.83 2.06
C GLY A 73 -2.08 -1.58 1.27
N LYS A 74 -1.74 -0.45 1.92
CA LYS A 74 -1.34 0.79 1.23
C LYS A 74 -0.23 0.58 0.20
N THR A 75 0.85 -0.08 0.62
CA THR A 75 2.02 -0.35 -0.26
C THR A 75 1.63 -1.21 -1.45
N VAL A 76 0.84 -2.26 -1.23
CA VAL A 76 0.35 -3.14 -2.32
C VAL A 76 -0.50 -2.34 -3.30
N SER A 77 -1.44 -1.52 -2.82
CA SER A 77 -2.26 -0.67 -3.69
C SER A 77 -1.43 0.31 -4.51
N LEU A 78 -0.36 0.88 -3.94
CA LEU A 78 0.55 1.79 -4.66
C LEU A 78 1.39 1.04 -5.70
N ILE A 79 1.88 -0.17 -5.41
CA ILE A 79 2.59 -1.02 -6.38
C ILE A 79 1.67 -1.41 -7.54
N MET A 80 0.43 -1.80 -7.23
CA MET A 80 -0.57 -2.13 -8.26
C MET A 80 -0.93 -0.93 -9.13
N ARG A 81 -1.06 0.27 -8.53
CA ARG A 81 -1.26 1.51 -9.28
C ARG A 81 -0.08 1.80 -10.20
N ALA A 82 1.15 1.65 -9.71
CA ALA A 82 2.35 1.84 -10.52
C ALA A 82 2.37 0.90 -11.73
N TYR A 83 2.06 -0.39 -11.53
CA TYR A 83 1.94 -1.35 -12.63
C TYR A 83 0.85 -0.95 -13.64
N ARG A 84 -0.33 -0.55 -13.17
CA ARG A 84 -1.43 -0.11 -14.03
C ARG A 84 -1.05 1.10 -14.88
N LEU A 85 -0.39 2.10 -14.30
CA LEU A 85 0.09 3.28 -15.01
C LEU A 85 1.14 2.92 -16.08
N LEU A 86 2.12 2.07 -15.74
CA LEU A 86 3.11 1.59 -16.69
C LEU A 86 2.47 0.86 -17.89
N LYS A 87 1.51 -0.02 -17.58
CA LYS A 87 0.77 -0.74 -18.63
C LYS A 87 -0.02 0.22 -19.52
N MET A 88 -0.72 1.18 -18.94
CA MET A 88 -1.48 2.18 -19.69
C MET A 88 -0.58 2.97 -20.65
N HIS A 89 0.58 3.45 -20.19
CA HIS A 89 1.54 4.16 -21.02
C HIS A 89 2.20 3.26 -22.06
N HIS A 90 2.42 1.99 -21.74
CA HIS A 90 2.91 1.00 -22.70
C HIS A 90 1.92 0.81 -23.85
N ASP A 91 0.63 0.61 -23.52
CA ASP A 91 -0.44 0.42 -24.50
C ASP A 91 -0.64 1.68 -25.39
N GLN A 92 -0.29 2.86 -24.86
CA GLN A 92 -0.31 4.14 -25.60
C GLN A 92 0.98 4.43 -26.38
N GLY A 93 2.03 3.60 -26.24
CA GLY A 93 3.34 3.83 -26.86
C GLY A 93 4.03 5.10 -26.34
N SER A 94 3.75 5.52 -25.11
CA SER A 94 4.31 6.74 -24.52
C SER A 94 5.35 6.41 -23.44
N PRO A 95 6.53 7.09 -23.43
CA PRO A 95 7.54 6.86 -22.40
C PRO A 95 7.03 7.29 -21.03
N PHE A 96 7.31 6.46 -20.01
CA PHE A 96 6.87 6.73 -18.64
C PHE A 96 7.82 6.13 -17.62
N ARG A 97 8.22 6.91 -16.63
CA ARG A 97 9.16 6.46 -15.59
C ARG A 97 8.60 6.69 -14.22
N ILE A 98 8.70 5.67 -13.37
CA ILE A 98 8.28 5.71 -11.97
C ILE A 98 9.51 5.46 -11.10
N ILE A 99 9.66 6.25 -10.03
CA ILE A 99 10.59 5.96 -8.94
C ILE A 99 9.75 5.63 -7.71
N PHE A 100 9.94 4.43 -7.18
CA PHE A 100 9.24 3.96 -5.99
C PHE A 100 10.21 3.97 -4.80
N PHE A 101 10.06 4.97 -3.93
CA PHE A 101 10.89 5.10 -2.76
C PHE A 101 10.40 4.24 -1.60
N ALA A 102 11.32 3.51 -0.98
CA ALA A 102 11.11 2.82 0.29
C ALA A 102 12.03 3.42 1.37
N HIS A 103 11.65 3.27 2.63
CA HIS A 103 12.45 3.79 3.75
C HIS A 103 13.72 2.96 4.02
N SER A 104 13.78 1.70 3.58
CA SER A 104 14.95 0.82 3.73
C SER A 104 15.18 -0.02 2.48
N GLU A 105 16.42 -0.49 2.30
CA GLU A 105 16.79 -1.36 1.17
C GLU A 105 16.01 -2.69 1.19
N SER A 106 15.82 -3.30 2.36
CA SER A 106 15.06 -4.53 2.50
C SER A 106 13.60 -4.36 2.09
N THR A 107 12.99 -3.21 2.43
CA THR A 107 11.63 -2.88 1.98
C THR A 107 11.58 -2.63 0.47
N SER A 108 12.60 -1.97 -0.07
CA SER A 108 12.72 -1.73 -1.52
C SER A 108 12.79 -3.03 -2.31
N LEU A 109 13.64 -3.97 -1.89
CA LEU A 109 13.78 -5.30 -2.49
C LEU A 109 12.46 -6.07 -2.42
N ARG A 110 11.82 -6.12 -1.25
CA ARG A 110 10.53 -6.78 -1.08
C ARG A 110 9.44 -6.21 -1.99
N ASN A 111 9.39 -4.90 -2.16
CA ASN A 111 8.44 -4.25 -3.07
C ASN A 111 8.73 -4.62 -4.53
N LYS A 112 10.01 -4.69 -4.92
CA LYS A 112 10.45 -5.16 -6.22
C LYS A 112 10.04 -6.62 -6.45
N ASP A 113 10.24 -7.50 -5.46
CA ASP A 113 9.86 -8.91 -5.56
C ASP A 113 8.34 -9.06 -5.74
N CYS A 114 7.53 -8.29 -4.98
CA CYS A 114 6.08 -8.25 -5.19
C CYS A 114 5.69 -7.81 -6.60
N PHE A 115 6.35 -6.78 -7.13
CA PHE A 115 6.12 -6.28 -8.49
C PHE A 115 6.51 -7.31 -9.55
N SER A 116 7.58 -8.09 -9.31
CA SER A 116 8.08 -9.12 -10.23
C SER A 116 7.08 -10.26 -10.50
N LEU A 117 6.05 -10.40 -9.67
CA LEU A 117 4.97 -11.36 -9.88
C LEU A 117 3.93 -10.90 -10.93
N TYR A 118 4.00 -9.65 -11.38
CA TYR A 118 3.05 -9.11 -12.34
C TYR A 118 3.47 -9.40 -13.78
N PRO A 119 2.51 -9.53 -14.71
CA PRO A 119 2.82 -9.80 -16.11
C PRO A 119 3.76 -8.76 -16.71
N ASN A 120 4.72 -9.19 -17.52
CA ASN A 120 5.70 -8.32 -18.19
C ASN A 120 6.54 -7.44 -17.25
N SER A 121 6.63 -7.80 -15.96
CA SER A 121 7.40 -7.04 -14.96
C SER A 121 8.87 -6.90 -15.33
N GLU A 122 9.47 -7.91 -15.95
CA GLU A 122 10.86 -7.87 -16.43
C GLU A 122 11.12 -6.71 -17.39
N TYR A 123 10.17 -6.45 -18.30
CA TYR A 123 10.24 -5.32 -19.20
C TYR A 123 10.26 -4.00 -18.43
N TYR A 124 9.33 -3.81 -17.49
CA TYR A 124 9.23 -2.58 -16.70
C TYR A 124 10.38 -2.37 -15.72
N LEU A 125 11.05 -3.45 -15.30
CA LEU A 125 12.23 -3.39 -14.42
C LEU A 125 13.52 -3.14 -15.19
N SER A 126 13.51 -3.23 -16.53
CA SER A 126 14.67 -2.97 -17.36
C SER A 126 14.91 -1.47 -17.52
N PRO A 127 16.13 -0.97 -17.25
CA PRO A 127 16.45 0.45 -17.40
C PRO A 127 16.40 0.93 -18.87
N SER A 128 16.49 0.01 -19.82
CA SER A 128 16.47 0.31 -21.26
C SER A 128 15.07 0.44 -21.84
N SER A 129 14.04 0.10 -21.10
CA SER A 129 12.65 0.19 -21.55
C SER A 129 12.15 1.64 -21.50
N GLU A 130 11.19 1.96 -22.37
CA GLU A 130 10.56 3.28 -22.38
C GLU A 130 9.63 3.51 -21.18
N GLN A 131 9.00 2.43 -20.68
CA GLN A 131 8.20 2.45 -19.47
C GLN A 131 8.96 1.69 -18.39
N THR A 132 9.43 2.39 -17.34
CA THR A 132 10.28 1.79 -16.30
C THR A 132 9.83 2.13 -14.91
N ILE A 133 10.11 1.22 -13.98
CA ILE A 133 10.01 1.46 -12.55
C ILE A 133 11.32 1.13 -11.84
N LEU A 134 11.79 2.08 -11.04
CA LEU A 134 12.94 1.90 -10.16
C LEU A 134 12.48 1.80 -8.70
N PHE A 135 12.77 0.68 -8.05
CA PHE A 135 12.60 0.53 -6.61
C PHE A 135 13.92 0.88 -5.92
N THR A 136 13.91 1.86 -5.04
CA THR A 136 15.12 2.35 -4.37
C THR A 136 14.78 3.00 -3.03
N THR A 137 15.79 3.39 -2.28
CA THR A 137 15.65 4.30 -1.13
C THR A 137 15.99 5.72 -1.55
N LEU A 138 15.47 6.71 -0.84
CA LEU A 138 15.82 8.11 -1.09
C LEU A 138 17.34 8.32 -0.98
N PHE A 139 17.95 7.68 0.01
CA PHE A 139 19.40 7.72 0.21
C PHE A 139 20.17 7.17 -1.00
N ALA A 140 19.87 5.95 -1.44
CA ALA A 140 20.54 5.33 -2.57
C ALA A 140 20.36 6.14 -3.86
N PHE A 141 19.16 6.65 -4.08
CA PHE A 141 18.84 7.51 -5.22
C PHE A 141 19.64 8.81 -5.21
N CYS A 142 19.67 9.53 -4.07
CA CYS A 142 20.43 10.77 -3.95
C CYS A 142 21.94 10.55 -4.15
N ARG A 143 22.47 9.44 -3.61
CA ARG A 143 23.88 9.08 -3.78
C ARG A 143 24.22 8.85 -5.26
N GLU A 144 23.39 8.12 -5.97
CA GLU A 144 23.61 7.80 -7.39
C GLU A 144 23.46 9.02 -8.28
N PHE A 145 22.40 9.79 -8.08
CA PHE A 145 22.07 10.96 -8.92
C PHE A 145 22.91 12.20 -8.62
N ALA A 146 23.22 12.45 -7.35
CA ALA A 146 23.97 13.62 -6.94
C ALA A 146 25.48 13.37 -6.83
N HIS A 147 25.93 12.14 -7.14
CA HIS A 147 27.33 11.70 -6.94
C HIS A 147 27.88 12.01 -5.54
N ILE A 148 27.00 11.95 -4.52
CA ILE A 148 27.36 12.24 -3.13
C ILE A 148 28.22 11.09 -2.61
N ASP A 149 29.42 11.44 -2.08
CA ASP A 149 30.30 10.47 -1.46
C ASP A 149 29.62 9.84 -0.24
N ARG A 150 29.84 8.53 -0.06
CA ARG A 150 29.29 7.74 1.05
C ARG A 150 29.63 8.32 2.43
N SER A 151 30.78 8.98 2.53
CA SER A 151 31.25 9.64 3.74
C SER A 151 30.52 10.93 4.10
N ALA A 152 29.81 11.53 3.14
CA ALA A 152 29.08 12.80 3.31
C ALA A 152 27.64 12.63 3.79
N VAL A 153 27.12 11.39 3.92
CA VAL A 153 25.74 11.14 4.28
C VAL A 153 25.66 10.16 5.46
N ILE A 154 24.91 10.55 6.47
CA ILE A 154 24.60 9.69 7.62
C ILE A 154 23.57 8.66 7.18
N GLU A 155 23.94 7.38 7.14
CA GLU A 155 23.00 6.29 6.85
C GLU A 155 22.00 6.14 8.01
N ASP A 156 20.71 5.88 7.72
CA ASP A 156 19.66 5.65 8.73
C ASP A 156 19.99 4.51 9.71
N ASN A 157 20.84 3.56 9.28
CA ASN A 157 21.35 2.47 10.14
C ASN A 157 22.53 2.90 11.03
N ALA A 158 23.09 4.08 10.79
CA ALA A 158 24.20 4.65 11.56
C ALA A 158 23.72 5.61 12.66
N ALA A 159 22.44 5.58 13.01
CA ALA A 159 21.90 6.24 14.20
C ALA A 159 22.39 5.56 15.49
N ASP A 160 23.69 5.27 15.54
CA ASP A 160 24.37 5.04 16.79
C ASP A 160 24.51 6.41 17.46
N SER A 161 24.00 6.52 18.69
CA SER A 161 23.96 7.74 19.52
C SER A 161 25.33 8.46 19.69
N LYS A 162 26.39 7.91 19.14
CA LYS A 162 27.75 8.46 19.12
C LYS A 162 28.04 9.45 17.98
N THR A 163 27.17 9.51 16.96
CA THR A 163 27.40 10.37 15.79
C THR A 163 26.87 11.80 15.99
N TYR A 164 26.15 12.06 17.09
CA TYR A 164 25.56 13.36 17.44
C TYR A 164 26.23 14.07 18.62
N GLN A 165 27.49 13.71 18.96
CA GLN A 165 28.30 14.44 19.98
C GLN A 165 29.29 15.43 19.35
#